data_e0b65e7aa25a2c3179524d8d32198d41
#
_entry.id   e0b65e7aa25a2c3179524d8d32198d41
#
_cell.length_a   1.000
_cell.length_b   1.000
_cell.length_c   1.000
_cell.angle_alpha   90.00
_cell.angle_beta   90.00
_cell.angle_gamma   90.00
#
_symmetry.space_group_name_H-M   'P 1'
#
loop_
_entity.id
_entity.type
_entity.pdbx_description
1 polymer ?
#
loop_
_entity_poly.entity_id
_entity_poly.type
_entity_poly.pdbx_seq_one_letter_code
_entity_poly.pdbx_strand_id
1 'polypeptide(L)' 'MNLTYQIVLVQEDDKWWAYIPELPGVFGLGDSEEEAKQDITKALELYLDDVREEGKPLPMPHVRRLETSQIDVAVSS' A
#
# COMPACT_ATOMS: atom_id res chain seq x y z
N MET A 1 -5.24 18.06 9.17
CA MET A 1 -3.88 17.52 8.99
C MET A 1 -3.86 16.47 7.88
N ASN A 2 -2.91 16.59 6.96
CA ASN A 2 -2.76 15.62 5.89
C ASN A 2 -1.53 14.75 6.13
N LEU A 3 -1.70 13.44 5.95
CA LEU A 3 -0.61 12.49 6.03
C LEU A 3 -0.36 11.91 4.64
N THR A 4 0.89 11.81 4.26
CA THR A 4 1.27 11.28 2.95
C THR A 4 1.99 9.95 3.13
N TYR A 5 1.37 8.88 2.64
CA TYR A 5 1.97 7.55 2.67
C TYR A 5 2.44 7.17 1.28
N GLN A 6 3.57 6.50 1.23
CA GLN A 6 4.03 5.89 -0.01
C GLN A 6 3.29 4.59 -0.23
N ILE A 7 2.82 4.37 -1.45
CA ILE A 7 2.16 3.11 -1.80
C ILE A 7 2.97 2.41 -2.88
N VAL A 8 2.87 1.08 -2.89
CA VAL A 8 3.47 0.26 -3.93
C VAL A 8 2.35 -0.31 -4.77
N LEU A 9 2.47 -0.17 -6.08
CA LEU A 9 1.50 -0.70 -7.04
C LEU A 9 2.14 -1.89 -7.75
N VAL A 10 1.43 -3.01 -7.77
CA VAL A 10 1.92 -4.26 -8.35
C VAL A 10 0.90 -4.76 -9.35
N GLN A 11 1.37 -5.13 -10.53
CA GLN A 11 0.54 -5.78 -11.53
C GLN A 11 0.91 -7.25 -11.61
N GLU A 12 -0.09 -8.11 -11.48
CA GLU A 12 0.07 -9.55 -11.67
C GLU A 12 -1.04 -9.99 -12.62
N ASP A 13 -0.64 -10.60 -13.74
CA ASP A 13 -1.58 -10.94 -14.82
C ASP A 13 -2.35 -9.68 -15.23
N ASP A 14 -3.67 -9.70 -15.16
CA ASP A 14 -4.49 -8.56 -15.54
C ASP A 14 -5.00 -7.76 -14.36
N LYS A 15 -4.47 -8.04 -13.17
CA LYS A 15 -4.95 -7.40 -11.95
C LYS A 15 -3.88 -6.52 -11.33
N TRP A 16 -4.34 -5.45 -10.70
CA TRP A 16 -3.48 -4.55 -9.95
C TRP A 16 -3.82 -4.64 -8.47
N TRP A 17 -2.80 -4.51 -7.65
CA TRP A 17 -3.01 -4.34 -6.23
C TRP A 17 -2.03 -3.31 -5.69
N ALA A 18 -2.39 -2.75 -4.54
CA ALA A 18 -1.60 -1.71 -3.89
C ALA A 18 -1.42 -2.06 -2.43
N TYR A 19 -0.29 -1.70 -1.87
CA TYR A 19 -0.06 -1.87 -0.45
C TYR A 19 0.81 -0.75 0.08
N ILE A 20 0.79 -0.60 1.40
CA ILE A 20 1.61 0.38 2.11
C ILE A 20 2.60 -0.38 2.96
N PRO A 21 3.92 -0.28 2.69
CA PRO A 21 4.92 -1.05 3.44
C PRO A 21 4.84 -0.88 4.95
N GLU A 22 4.47 0.31 5.40
CA GLU A 22 4.39 0.63 6.82
C GLU A 22 3.13 0.10 7.50
N LEU A 23 2.14 -0.28 6.72
CA LEU A 23 0.83 -0.71 7.23
C LEU A 23 0.41 -2.02 6.59
N PRO A 24 0.95 -3.15 7.07
CA PRO A 24 0.76 -4.45 6.39
C PRO A 24 -0.68 -4.91 6.20
N GLY A 25 -1.61 -4.44 6.98
CA GLY A 25 -3.01 -4.84 6.83
C GLY A 25 -3.82 -3.99 5.87
N VAL A 26 -3.22 -2.95 5.29
CA VAL A 26 -3.93 -2.03 4.41
C VAL A 26 -3.51 -2.29 2.96
N PHE A 27 -4.47 -2.67 2.13
CA PHE A 27 -4.19 -2.95 0.73
C PHE A 27 -5.41 -2.62 -0.14
N GLY A 28 -5.19 -2.55 -1.44
CA GLY A 28 -6.25 -2.29 -2.40
C GLY A 28 -6.09 -3.15 -3.63
N LEU A 29 -7.19 -3.41 -4.31
CA LEU A 29 -7.25 -4.23 -5.52
C LEU A 29 -8.03 -3.50 -6.60
N GLY A 30 -7.70 -3.79 -7.85
CA GLY A 30 -8.41 -3.22 -8.97
C GLY A 30 -8.01 -3.84 -10.29
N ASP A 31 -8.77 -3.52 -11.33
CA ASP A 31 -8.46 -3.94 -12.69
C ASP A 31 -7.51 -2.98 -13.38
N SER A 32 -7.23 -1.85 -12.73
CA SER A 32 -6.29 -0.88 -13.22
C SER A 32 -5.51 -0.31 -12.04
N GLU A 33 -4.42 0.34 -12.36
CA GLU A 33 -3.60 1.05 -11.38
C GLU A 33 -4.43 2.07 -10.59
N GLU A 34 -5.25 2.83 -11.30
CA GLU A 34 -6.09 3.84 -10.71
C GLU A 34 -7.14 3.25 -9.77
N GLU A 35 -7.77 2.13 -10.16
CA GLU A 35 -8.74 1.47 -9.31
C GLU A 35 -8.11 0.94 -8.03
N ALA A 36 -6.93 0.34 -8.13
CA ALA A 36 -6.21 -0.16 -6.95
C ALA A 36 -5.87 0.99 -6.01
N LYS A 37 -5.47 2.13 -6.57
CA LYS A 37 -5.15 3.32 -5.82
C LYS A 37 -6.37 3.87 -5.08
N GLN A 38 -7.51 3.93 -5.75
CA GLN A 38 -8.76 4.38 -5.14
C GLN A 38 -9.19 3.44 -4.03
N ASP A 39 -9.03 2.14 -4.26
CA ASP A 39 -9.42 1.15 -3.28
C ASP A 39 -8.57 1.22 -2.01
N ILE A 40 -7.25 1.35 -2.16
CA ILE A 40 -6.38 1.45 -0.99
C ILE A 40 -6.60 2.77 -0.25
N THR A 41 -6.98 3.83 -0.96
CA THR A 41 -7.28 5.10 -0.32
C THR A 41 -8.44 4.95 0.64
N LYS A 42 -9.51 4.26 0.21
CA LYS A 42 -10.65 4.01 1.07
C LYS A 42 -10.29 3.12 2.26
N ALA A 43 -9.50 2.08 2.00
CA ALA A 43 -9.06 1.18 3.08
C ALA A 43 -8.22 1.93 4.11
N LEU A 44 -7.35 2.81 3.66
CA LEU A 44 -6.52 3.60 4.54
C LEU A 44 -7.35 4.57 5.38
N GLU A 45 -8.33 5.23 4.77
CA GLU A 45 -9.21 6.14 5.48
C GLU A 45 -9.95 5.42 6.62
N LEU A 46 -10.50 4.24 6.34
CA LEU A 46 -11.18 3.44 7.34
C LEU A 46 -10.25 3.01 8.46
N TYR A 47 -9.05 2.58 8.09
CA TYR A 47 -8.06 2.17 9.07
C TYR A 47 -7.67 3.32 10.01
N LEU A 48 -7.41 4.49 9.47
CA LEU A 48 -7.04 5.65 10.28
C LEU A 48 -8.19 6.13 11.15
N ASP A 49 -9.41 6.06 10.65
CA ASP A 49 -10.60 6.41 11.45
C ASP A 49 -10.74 5.46 12.64
N ASP A 50 -10.55 4.16 12.42
CA ASP A 50 -10.62 3.17 13.49
C ASP A 50 -9.55 3.41 14.55
N VAL A 51 -8.32 3.69 14.11
CA VAL A 51 -7.22 3.99 15.04
C VAL A 51 -7.55 5.19 15.90
N ARG A 52 -8.10 6.23 15.29
CA ARG A 52 -8.45 7.45 16.01
C ARG A 52 -9.59 7.22 16.99
N GLU A 53 -10.61 6.45 16.60
CA GLU A 53 -11.73 6.13 17.48
C GLU A 53 -11.30 5.31 18.68
N GLU A 54 -10.29 4.47 18.52
CA GLU A 54 -9.74 3.69 19.62
C GLU A 54 -8.83 4.50 20.53
N GLY A 55 -8.58 5.76 20.20
CA GLY A 55 -7.73 6.65 21.00
C GLY A 55 -6.26 6.33 20.87
N LYS A 56 -5.87 5.56 19.86
CA LYS A 56 -4.47 5.23 19.62
C LYS A 56 -3.79 6.31 18.77
N PRO A 57 -2.48 6.49 18.91
CA PRO A 57 -1.78 7.44 18.07
C PRO A 57 -1.81 6.99 16.61
N LEU A 58 -2.00 7.94 15.69
CA LEU A 58 -1.98 7.66 14.27
C LEU A 58 -0.57 7.22 13.84
N PRO A 59 -0.47 6.17 13.01
CA PRO A 59 0.83 5.74 12.49
C PRO A 59 1.37 6.79 11.52
N MET A 60 2.43 7.46 11.91
CA MET A 60 3.01 8.52 11.09
C MET A 60 3.82 7.94 9.94
N PRO A 61 3.63 8.45 8.72
CA PRO A 61 4.43 7.98 7.59
C PRO A 61 5.90 8.33 7.76
N HIS A 62 6.78 7.36 7.51
CA HIS A 62 8.22 7.55 7.65
C HIS A 62 9.01 7.03 6.45
N VAL A 63 8.40 6.27 5.57
CA VAL A 63 9.06 5.83 4.34
C VAL A 63 9.08 6.98 3.37
N ARG A 64 10.28 7.38 2.95
CA ARG A 64 10.46 8.55 2.09
C ARG A 64 10.61 8.18 0.62
N ARG A 65 11.09 6.98 0.34
CA ARG A 65 11.39 6.58 -1.02
C ARG A 65 11.24 5.07 -1.18
N LEU A 66 10.65 4.68 -2.30
CA LEU A 66 10.51 3.28 -2.68
C LEU A 66 11.09 3.12 -4.07
N GLU A 67 11.78 2.03 -4.29
CA GLU A 67 12.35 1.71 -5.60
C GLU A 67 12.06 0.26 -5.93
N THR A 68 11.95 -0.02 -7.22
CA THR A 68 11.87 -1.39 -7.70
C THR A 68 13.18 -1.74 -8.39
N SER A 69 13.56 -2.99 -8.32
CA SER A 69 14.75 -3.49 -8.97
C SER A 69 14.52 -4.92 -9.38
N GLN A 70 15.36 -5.44 -10.24
CA GLN A 70 15.29 -6.80 -10.72
C GLN A 70 16.59 -7.52 -10.41
N ILE A 71 16.47 -8.80 -10.09
CA ILE A 71 17.64 -9.67 -9.93
C ILE A 71 17.40 -10.92 -10.75
N ASP A 72 18.45 -11.49 -11.27
CA ASP A 72 18.42 -12.75 -11.97
C ASP A 72 18.98 -13.82 -11.07
N VAL A 73 18.27 -14.94 -10.99
CA VAL A 73 18.68 -16.06 -10.13
C VAL A 73 18.81 -17.31 -10.99
N ALA A 74 19.96 -17.95 -10.91
CA ALA A 74 20.16 -19.23 -11.55
C ALA A 74 19.55 -20.32 -10.66
N VAL A 75 18.73 -21.16 -11.25
CA VAL A 75 18.06 -22.24 -10.51
C VAL A 75 18.68 -23.56 -10.97
N SER A 76 19.21 -24.33 -10.03
CA SER A 76 19.73 -25.67 -10.30
C SER A 76 18.57 -26.64 -10.44
N SER A 77 18.63 -27.50 -11.46
CA SER A 77 17.59 -28.49 -11.68
C SER A 77 18.08 -29.89 -11.35
#